data_4717fb400968c85cfea87e16a6c2768e
#
_entry.id   4717fb400968c85cfea87e16a6c2768e
#
_cell.length_a   1.000
_cell.length_b   1.000
_cell.length_c   1.000
_cell.angle_alpha   90.00
_cell.angle_beta   90.00
_cell.angle_gamma   90.00
#
_symmetry.space_group_name_H-M   'P 1'
#
loop_
_entity.id
_entity.type
_entity.pdbx_description
1 polymer ?
#
loop_
_entity_poly.entity_id
_entity_poly.type
_entity_poly.pdbx_seq_one_letter_code
_entity_poly.pdbx_strand_id
1 'polypeptide(L)'
;ICEIYVQSLDQAIKDGKVSGRTQFVTTRFGNVLGSNGSVIPLFKEQIKRGGPVTVTHKDIIRFFMLIPEACKLVLEAGTMGNGGEIFVFDMGKPVRIVDLAERMIRLSGVKGIEIRFTGLRDGEKLYEEVLNEEETSKPTFHPKIKIAQVRAYDYADANLRIDALVHAVPWRGICGS
;
A
#
# COMPACT_ATOMS: atom_id res chain seq x y z
N ILE A 1 -1.85 -5.79 -10.52
CA ILE A 1 -2.68 -6.91 -11.02
C ILE A 1 -4.08 -6.82 -10.42
N CYS A 2 -4.26 -6.83 -9.08
CA CYS A 2 -5.57 -6.80 -8.43
C CYS A 2 -6.44 -5.61 -8.85
N GLU A 3 -5.88 -4.41 -8.95
CA GLU A 3 -6.61 -3.23 -9.40
C GLU A 3 -7.13 -3.36 -10.83
N ILE A 4 -6.30 -3.88 -11.75
CA ILE A 4 -6.67 -4.10 -13.14
C ILE A 4 -7.86 -5.06 -13.21
N TYR A 5 -7.78 -6.16 -12.47
CA TYR A 5 -8.87 -7.14 -12.41
C TYR A 5 -10.16 -6.53 -11.87
N VAL A 6 -10.09 -5.90 -10.70
CA VAL A 6 -11.27 -5.34 -10.02
C VAL A 6 -11.94 -4.25 -10.85
N GLN A 7 -11.17 -3.35 -11.48
CA GLN A 7 -11.70 -2.31 -12.34
C GLN A 7 -12.35 -2.86 -13.61
N SER A 8 -11.67 -3.80 -14.28
CA SER A 8 -12.21 -4.40 -15.49
C SER A 8 -13.46 -5.24 -15.22
N LEU A 9 -13.51 -5.93 -14.06
CA LEU A 9 -14.70 -6.65 -13.62
C LEU A 9 -15.88 -5.71 -13.31
N ASP A 10 -15.63 -4.60 -12.59
CA ASP A 10 -16.66 -3.60 -12.32
C ASP A 10 -17.28 -3.05 -13.61
N GLN A 11 -16.44 -2.73 -14.58
CA GLN A 11 -16.89 -2.26 -15.89
C GLN A 11 -17.70 -3.35 -16.64
N ALA A 12 -17.24 -4.60 -16.59
CA ALA A 12 -17.94 -5.72 -17.24
C ALA A 12 -19.31 -5.98 -16.62
N ILE A 13 -19.46 -5.79 -15.30
CA ILE A 13 -20.77 -5.87 -14.63
C ILE A 13 -21.68 -4.70 -15.07
N LYS A 14 -21.14 -3.48 -15.12
CA LYS A 14 -21.90 -2.31 -15.60
C LYS A 14 -22.37 -2.45 -17.05
N ASP A 15 -21.54 -3.05 -17.88
CA ASP A 15 -21.84 -3.32 -19.29
C ASP A 15 -22.80 -4.52 -19.48
N GLY A 16 -23.17 -5.24 -18.41
CA GLY A 16 -23.99 -6.44 -18.48
C GLY A 16 -23.30 -7.68 -19.06
N LYS A 17 -21.99 -7.62 -19.25
CA LYS A 17 -21.17 -8.75 -19.74
C LYS A 17 -20.96 -9.82 -18.67
N VAL A 18 -20.96 -9.41 -17.39
CA VAL A 18 -20.86 -10.29 -16.24
C VAL A 18 -22.09 -10.03 -15.36
N SER A 19 -22.72 -11.11 -14.91
CA SER A 19 -23.88 -11.02 -14.01
C SER A 19 -23.44 -10.55 -12.61
N GLY A 20 -24.13 -9.57 -12.06
CA GLY A 20 -23.86 -9.07 -10.71
C GLY A 20 -24.40 -7.67 -10.48
N ARG A 21 -24.32 -7.22 -9.21
CA ARG A 21 -24.71 -5.86 -8.78
C ARG A 21 -23.64 -5.21 -7.92
N THR A 22 -22.54 -5.90 -7.69
CA THR A 22 -21.45 -5.41 -6.84
C THR A 22 -20.75 -4.26 -7.53
N GLN A 23 -20.55 -3.17 -6.81
CA GLN A 23 -19.71 -2.06 -7.21
C GLN A 23 -18.37 -2.19 -6.48
N PHE A 24 -17.29 -2.11 -7.23
CA PHE A 24 -15.95 -2.21 -6.69
C PHE A 24 -15.29 -0.85 -6.66
N VAL A 25 -14.76 -0.47 -5.52
CA VAL A 25 -13.90 0.70 -5.39
C VAL A 25 -12.53 0.27 -4.85
N THR A 26 -11.49 0.89 -5.35
CA THR A 26 -10.12 0.64 -4.91
C THR A 26 -9.63 1.82 -4.11
N THR A 27 -8.87 1.58 -3.04
CA THR A 27 -8.23 2.63 -2.26
C THR A 27 -6.71 2.42 -2.25
N ARG A 28 -5.96 3.48 -2.57
CA ARG A 28 -4.50 3.50 -2.50
C ARG A 28 -4.05 4.43 -1.38
N PHE A 29 -3.28 3.91 -0.46
CA PHE A 29 -2.61 4.67 0.60
C PHE A 29 -1.32 3.98 1.00
N GLY A 30 -0.41 4.72 1.63
CA GLY A 30 0.88 4.20 2.08
C GLY A 30 0.78 3.37 3.35
N ASN A 31 1.87 3.33 4.11
CA ASN A 31 1.96 2.48 5.29
C ASN A 31 1.03 2.94 6.42
N VAL A 32 0.47 1.98 7.14
CA VAL A 32 -0.35 2.26 8.32
C VAL A 32 0.47 2.00 9.58
N LEU A 33 0.57 3.01 10.43
CA LEU A 33 1.34 2.96 11.68
C LEU A 33 0.81 1.88 12.62
N GLY A 34 1.70 1.00 13.08
CA GLY A 34 1.37 -0.03 14.06
C GLY A 34 0.65 -1.25 13.50
N SER A 35 0.49 -1.37 12.17
CA SER A 35 -0.03 -2.59 11.54
C SER A 35 0.93 -3.78 11.72
N ASN A 36 0.39 -5.01 11.70
CA ASN A 36 1.19 -6.23 11.81
C ASN A 36 2.25 -6.30 10.70
N GLY A 37 3.48 -6.67 11.08
CA GLY A 37 4.61 -6.74 10.15
C GLY A 37 5.17 -5.38 9.73
N SER A 38 4.65 -4.27 10.26
CA SER A 38 5.16 -2.93 9.95
C SER A 38 6.46 -2.62 10.70
N VAL A 39 7.13 -1.56 10.25
CA VAL A 39 8.45 -1.16 10.77
C VAL A 39 8.46 -0.83 12.26
N ILE A 40 7.37 -0.28 12.82
CA ILE A 40 7.30 0.10 14.24
C ILE A 40 7.35 -1.11 15.18
N PRO A 41 6.53 -2.15 15.04
CA PRO A 41 6.66 -3.39 15.80
C PRO A 41 8.05 -4.02 15.68
N LEU A 42 8.62 -4.05 14.47
CA LEU A 42 9.97 -4.57 14.24
C LEU A 42 11.02 -3.79 15.04
N PHE A 43 11.02 -2.46 14.97
CA PHE A 43 11.97 -1.62 15.71
C PHE A 43 11.79 -1.75 17.22
N LYS A 44 10.55 -1.81 17.70
CA LYS A 44 10.28 -2.04 19.14
C LYS A 44 10.91 -3.35 19.62
N GLU A 45 10.77 -4.42 18.87
CA GLU A 45 11.35 -5.72 19.22
C GLU A 45 12.89 -5.70 19.18
N GLN A 46 13.47 -5.08 18.16
CA GLN A 46 14.93 -4.92 18.07
C GLN A 46 15.49 -4.08 19.21
N ILE A 47 14.85 -2.97 19.56
CA ILE A 47 15.24 -2.12 20.71
C ILE A 47 15.14 -2.91 22.01
N LYS A 48 14.06 -3.67 22.23
CA LYS A 48 13.86 -4.49 23.42
C LYS A 48 14.97 -5.56 23.60
N ARG A 49 15.50 -6.08 22.48
CA ARG A 49 16.61 -7.04 22.47
C ARG A 49 17.99 -6.41 22.64
N GLY A 50 18.09 -5.08 22.73
CA GLY A 50 19.36 -4.36 22.82
C GLY A 50 19.99 -3.98 21.47
N GLY A 51 19.23 -4.09 20.39
CA GLY A 51 19.65 -3.76 19.03
C GLY A 51 20.38 -4.90 18.30
N PRO A 52 21.00 -4.61 17.12
CA PRO A 52 20.88 -3.35 16.40
C PRO A 52 19.49 -3.14 15.79
N VAL A 53 19.11 -1.88 15.54
CA VAL A 53 17.95 -1.55 14.73
C VAL A 53 18.34 -1.59 13.26
N THR A 54 17.61 -2.36 12.44
CA THR A 54 17.96 -2.56 11.03
C THR A 54 17.09 -1.68 10.12
N VAL A 55 17.75 -0.91 9.25
CA VAL A 55 17.13 -0.06 8.22
C VAL A 55 17.70 -0.47 6.88
N THR A 56 16.87 -0.60 5.84
CA THR A 56 17.32 -1.09 4.54
C THR A 56 18.21 -0.08 3.81
N HIS A 57 17.90 1.22 3.90
CA HIS A 57 18.73 2.27 3.29
C HIS A 57 18.60 3.58 4.05
N LYS A 58 19.70 4.38 4.11
CA LYS A 58 19.73 5.67 4.83
C LYS A 58 18.72 6.70 4.32
N ASP A 59 18.42 6.68 3.02
CA ASP A 59 17.54 7.65 2.36
C ASP A 59 16.14 7.09 2.07
N ILE A 60 15.81 5.91 2.60
CA ILE A 60 14.49 5.32 2.37
C ILE A 60 13.43 6.15 3.09
N ILE A 61 12.40 6.52 2.34
CA ILE A 61 11.26 7.26 2.85
C ILE A 61 9.97 6.46 2.68
N ARG A 62 9.05 6.66 3.61
CA ARG A 62 7.69 6.08 3.53
C ARG A 62 6.67 7.10 4.01
N PHE A 63 5.48 6.98 3.46
CA PHE A 63 4.33 7.70 3.97
C PHE A 63 3.64 6.87 5.05
N PHE A 64 3.15 7.54 6.08
CA PHE A 64 2.46 6.89 7.19
C PHE A 64 1.12 7.55 7.47
N MET A 65 0.15 6.70 7.82
CA MET A 65 -1.18 7.09 8.23
C MET A 65 -1.56 6.34 9.51
N LEU A 66 -2.37 6.95 10.36
CA LEU A 66 -2.92 6.27 11.53
C LEU A 66 -4.04 5.31 11.14
N ILE A 67 -4.17 4.19 11.85
CA ILE A 67 -5.26 3.23 11.62
C ILE A 67 -6.65 3.90 11.62
N PRO A 68 -7.02 4.72 12.61
CA PRO A 68 -8.33 5.39 12.61
C PRO A 68 -8.53 6.33 11.41
N GLU A 69 -7.48 6.99 10.95
CA GLU A 69 -7.53 7.86 9.77
C GLU A 69 -7.76 7.04 8.50
N ALA A 70 -7.01 5.95 8.31
CA ALA A 70 -7.18 5.04 7.18
C ALA A 70 -8.62 4.48 7.14
N CYS A 71 -9.14 4.01 8.27
CA CYS A 71 -10.50 3.49 8.36
C CYS A 71 -11.55 4.53 7.97
N LYS A 72 -11.43 5.77 8.45
CA LYS A 72 -12.35 6.85 8.09
C LYS A 72 -12.32 7.13 6.59
N LEU A 73 -11.13 7.27 6.00
CA LEU A 73 -11.00 7.55 4.57
C LEU A 73 -11.50 6.41 3.69
N VAL A 74 -11.34 5.14 4.11
CA VAL A 74 -11.91 3.98 3.41
C VAL A 74 -13.44 4.01 3.45
N LEU A 75 -14.05 4.34 4.59
CA LEU A 75 -15.51 4.50 4.70
C LEU A 75 -16.01 5.65 3.82
N GLU A 76 -15.34 6.80 3.84
CA GLU A 76 -15.66 7.94 2.96
C GLU A 76 -15.58 7.55 1.48
N ALA A 77 -14.49 6.88 1.07
CA ALA A 77 -14.34 6.39 -0.30
C ALA A 77 -15.47 5.42 -0.69
N GLY A 78 -15.85 4.52 0.22
CA GLY A 78 -16.96 3.59 0.00
C GLY A 78 -18.31 4.27 -0.17
N THR A 79 -18.53 5.41 0.52
CA THR A 79 -19.79 6.16 0.41
C THR A 79 -19.87 7.04 -0.84
N MET A 80 -18.74 7.50 -1.37
CA MET A 80 -18.70 8.37 -2.55
C MET A 80 -18.49 7.60 -3.86
N GLY A 81 -18.09 6.33 -3.79
CA GLY A 81 -17.81 5.52 -4.97
C GLY A 81 -19.05 5.07 -5.71
N ASN A 82 -18.98 5.05 -7.03
CA ASN A 82 -20.00 4.54 -7.95
C ASN A 82 -19.54 3.28 -8.70
N GLY A 83 -18.38 2.73 -8.28
CA GLY A 83 -17.72 1.57 -8.87
C GLY A 83 -16.68 1.96 -9.93
N GLY A 84 -15.60 1.21 -9.96
CA GLY A 84 -14.48 1.39 -10.89
C GLY A 84 -13.49 2.49 -10.51
N GLU A 85 -13.77 3.32 -9.49
CA GLU A 85 -12.85 4.36 -9.06
C GLU A 85 -11.67 3.79 -8.29
N ILE A 86 -10.51 4.45 -8.45
CA ILE A 86 -9.34 4.29 -7.59
C ILE A 86 -9.17 5.57 -6.78
N PHE A 87 -9.52 5.49 -5.52
CA PHE A 87 -9.33 6.59 -4.57
C PHE A 87 -7.89 6.57 -4.02
N VAL A 88 -7.24 7.72 -4.12
CA VAL A 88 -5.87 7.92 -3.63
C VAL A 88 -5.93 8.87 -2.45
N PHE A 89 -5.40 8.43 -1.31
CA PHE A 89 -5.41 9.23 -0.10
C PHE A 89 -4.17 10.10 0.02
N ASP A 90 -4.37 11.34 0.43
CA ASP A 90 -3.28 12.23 0.77
C ASP A 90 -2.60 11.75 2.06
N MET A 91 -1.36 11.34 1.92
CA MET A 91 -0.55 10.79 3.01
C MET A 91 0.24 11.86 3.78
N GLY A 92 0.09 13.13 3.42
CA GLY A 92 0.84 14.23 4.03
C GLY A 92 2.34 14.16 3.71
N LYS A 93 3.17 14.42 4.73
CA LYS A 93 4.64 14.46 4.55
C LYS A 93 5.27 13.08 4.67
N PRO A 94 6.22 12.74 3.78
CA PRO A 94 6.98 11.51 3.90
C PRO A 94 7.94 11.55 5.10
N VAL A 95 8.23 10.38 5.67
CA VAL A 95 9.11 10.21 6.81
C VAL A 95 10.30 9.33 6.41
N ARG A 96 11.53 9.77 6.71
CA ARG A 96 12.72 8.95 6.58
C ARG A 96 12.68 7.84 7.64
N ILE A 97 12.91 6.62 7.22
CA ILE A 97 12.85 5.47 8.15
C ILE A 97 13.98 5.53 9.19
N VAL A 98 15.14 6.07 8.84
CA VAL A 98 16.23 6.28 9.78
C VAL A 98 15.86 7.28 10.88
N ASP A 99 15.18 8.38 10.55
CA ASP A 99 14.74 9.37 11.53
C ASP A 99 13.69 8.78 12.50
N LEU A 100 12.82 7.90 11.96
CA LEU A 100 11.86 7.13 12.78
C LEU A 100 12.60 6.20 13.75
N ALA A 101 13.62 5.46 13.27
CA ALA A 101 14.43 4.58 14.10
C ALA A 101 15.13 5.34 15.23
N GLU A 102 15.82 6.44 14.91
CA GLU A 102 16.49 7.30 15.88
C GLU A 102 15.53 7.84 16.95
N ARG A 103 14.35 8.30 16.52
CA ARG A 103 13.32 8.78 17.44
C ARG A 103 12.83 7.68 18.38
N MET A 104 12.63 6.48 17.87
CA MET A 104 12.18 5.33 18.67
C MET A 104 13.26 4.88 19.67
N ILE A 105 14.54 4.84 19.27
CA ILE A 105 15.67 4.54 20.16
C ILE A 105 15.72 5.58 21.28
N ARG A 106 15.66 6.87 20.96
CA ARG A 106 15.67 7.95 21.94
C ARG A 106 14.50 7.85 22.93
N LEU A 107 13.28 7.57 22.44
CA LEU A 107 12.09 7.47 23.29
C LEU A 107 12.10 6.21 24.18
N SER A 108 12.81 5.16 23.79
CA SER A 108 12.95 3.95 24.60
C SER A 108 13.82 4.13 25.84
N GLY A 109 14.68 5.15 25.87
CA GLY A 109 15.67 5.36 26.94
C GLY A 109 16.82 4.36 26.96
N VAL A 110 16.84 3.37 26.06
CA VAL A 110 17.92 2.36 25.99
C VAL A 110 19.13 2.98 25.31
N LYS A 111 20.29 2.87 25.97
CA LYS A 111 21.57 3.42 25.47
C LYS A 111 22.34 2.37 24.67
N GLY A 112 23.19 2.83 23.75
CA GLY A 112 24.11 1.97 23.01
C GLY A 112 23.50 1.18 21.87
N ILE A 113 22.28 1.50 21.43
CA ILE A 113 21.66 0.87 20.26
C ILE A 113 22.18 1.50 18.98
N GLU A 114 22.75 0.67 18.13
CA GLU A 114 23.22 1.06 16.80
C GLU A 114 22.15 0.87 15.74
N ILE A 115 22.17 1.72 14.70
CA ILE A 115 21.40 1.53 13.49
C ILE A 115 22.30 0.87 12.46
N ARG A 116 21.87 -0.27 11.91
CA ARG A 116 22.59 -1.01 10.88
C ARG A 116 21.84 -0.96 9.56
N PHE A 117 22.53 -0.58 8.48
CA PHE A 117 21.97 -0.60 7.13
C PHE A 117 22.19 -1.98 6.50
N THR A 118 21.11 -2.58 5.98
CA THR A 118 21.12 -3.95 5.44
C THR A 118 21.17 -4.03 3.92
N GLY A 119 21.00 -2.91 3.23
CA GLY A 119 20.77 -2.84 1.78
C GLY A 119 19.28 -2.96 1.44
N LEU A 120 18.89 -2.44 0.27
CA LEU A 120 17.54 -2.60 -0.26
C LEU A 120 17.31 -4.07 -0.63
N ARG A 121 16.08 -4.54 -0.43
CA ARG A 121 15.64 -5.86 -0.89
C ARG A 121 15.33 -5.81 -2.37
N ASP A 122 15.33 -6.97 -3.03
CA ASP A 122 14.91 -7.07 -4.42
C ASP A 122 13.47 -6.53 -4.58
N GLY A 123 13.30 -5.56 -5.49
CA GLY A 123 12.03 -4.89 -5.73
C GLY A 123 11.64 -3.80 -4.72
N GLU A 124 12.44 -3.54 -3.68
CA GLU A 124 12.16 -2.47 -2.72
C GLU A 124 12.50 -1.10 -3.31
N LYS A 125 11.49 -0.22 -3.39
CA LYS A 125 11.68 1.16 -3.86
C LYS A 125 12.23 2.04 -2.74
N LEU A 126 13.20 2.91 -3.08
CA LEU A 126 13.73 3.93 -2.17
C LEU A 126 12.64 4.94 -1.78
N TYR A 127 11.84 5.33 -2.76
CA TYR A 127 10.69 6.23 -2.63
C TYR A 127 9.42 5.49 -3.01
N GLU A 128 8.41 5.57 -2.17
CA GLU A 128 7.10 4.96 -2.42
C GLU A 128 6.16 6.01 -3.03
N GLU A 129 5.55 5.68 -4.15
CA GLU A 129 4.63 6.54 -4.87
C GLU A 129 3.23 5.94 -4.80
N VAL A 130 2.25 6.76 -4.44
CA VAL A 130 0.83 6.35 -4.40
C VAL A 130 0.19 6.51 -5.78
N LEU A 131 0.76 7.41 -6.61
CA LEU A 131 0.46 7.61 -8.03
C LEU A 131 1.73 7.37 -8.83
N ASN A 132 1.62 6.70 -9.97
CA ASN A 132 2.71 6.60 -10.93
C ASN A 132 2.89 7.95 -11.68
N GLU A 133 4.07 8.19 -12.23
CA GLU A 133 4.39 9.43 -12.97
C GLU A 133 3.44 9.70 -14.16
N GLU A 134 2.91 8.65 -14.78
CA GLU A 134 1.97 8.74 -15.91
C GLU A 134 0.50 8.90 -15.48
N GLU A 135 0.20 8.76 -14.19
CA GLU A 135 -1.15 8.84 -13.67
C GLU A 135 -1.48 10.26 -13.21
N THR A 136 -2.57 10.79 -13.70
CA THR A 136 -3.15 12.04 -13.21
C THR A 136 -4.24 11.73 -12.16
N SER A 137 -4.61 12.74 -11.38
CA SER A 137 -5.68 12.59 -10.39
C SER A 137 -6.65 13.75 -10.45
N LYS A 138 -7.92 13.49 -10.18
CA LYS A 138 -8.98 14.48 -10.00
C LYS A 138 -9.28 14.67 -8.52
N PRO A 139 -9.51 15.91 -8.06
CA PRO A 139 -9.97 16.16 -6.69
C PRO A 139 -11.38 15.59 -6.50
N THR A 140 -11.72 15.28 -5.26
CA THR A 140 -13.08 15.02 -4.81
C THR A 140 -13.56 16.17 -3.91
N PHE A 141 -14.78 16.08 -3.38
CA PHE A 141 -15.26 17.02 -2.36
C PHE A 141 -14.48 16.84 -1.03
N HIS A 142 -13.87 15.68 -0.81
CA HIS A 142 -13.07 15.43 0.39
C HIS A 142 -11.60 15.85 0.16
N PRO A 143 -11.03 16.75 1.01
CA PRO A 143 -9.71 17.35 0.75
C PRO A 143 -8.55 16.36 0.73
N LYS A 144 -8.70 15.20 1.39
CA LYS A 144 -7.67 14.16 1.46
C LYS A 144 -7.88 12.99 0.50
N ILE A 145 -8.90 13.04 -0.37
CA ILE A 145 -9.22 11.95 -1.29
C ILE A 145 -9.23 12.49 -2.72
N LYS A 146 -8.45 11.85 -3.58
CA LYS A 146 -8.42 12.10 -5.02
C LYS A 146 -8.82 10.84 -5.77
N ILE A 147 -9.25 10.98 -7.02
CA ILE A 147 -9.52 9.85 -7.92
C ILE A 147 -8.39 9.77 -8.92
N ALA A 148 -7.67 8.64 -8.95
CA ALA A 148 -6.66 8.39 -9.96
C ALA A 148 -7.32 8.17 -11.33
N GLN A 149 -6.72 8.78 -12.36
CA GLN A 149 -7.07 8.51 -13.75
C GLN A 149 -6.12 7.47 -14.30
N VAL A 150 -6.61 6.26 -14.47
CA VAL A 150 -5.83 5.12 -14.94
C VAL A 150 -6.35 4.65 -16.29
N ARG A 151 -5.53 3.89 -16.99
CA ARG A 151 -5.90 3.23 -18.24
C ARG A 151 -7.03 2.22 -17.98
N ALA A 152 -8.06 2.24 -18.84
CA ALA A 152 -9.08 1.20 -18.84
C ALA A 152 -8.54 -0.11 -19.43
N TYR A 153 -8.99 -1.22 -18.88
CA TYR A 153 -8.65 -2.56 -19.34
C TYR A 153 -9.92 -3.33 -19.68
N ASP A 154 -9.88 -4.11 -20.79
CA ASP A 154 -10.93 -5.05 -21.11
C ASP A 154 -10.89 -6.25 -20.14
N TYR A 155 -12.07 -6.65 -19.63
CA TYR A 155 -12.15 -7.72 -18.64
C TYR A 155 -11.71 -9.08 -19.19
N ALA A 156 -12.09 -9.42 -20.42
CA ALA A 156 -11.73 -10.70 -21.01
C ALA A 156 -10.23 -10.84 -21.22
N ASP A 157 -9.58 -9.76 -21.72
CA ASP A 157 -8.11 -9.71 -21.87
C ASP A 157 -7.40 -9.74 -20.50
N ALA A 158 -7.87 -8.96 -19.53
CA ALA A 158 -7.30 -8.94 -18.19
C ALA A 158 -7.40 -10.30 -17.51
N ASN A 159 -8.58 -10.94 -17.56
CA ASN A 159 -8.82 -12.25 -16.98
C ASN A 159 -7.92 -13.33 -17.63
N LEU A 160 -7.85 -13.36 -18.95
CA LEU A 160 -7.00 -14.31 -19.70
C LEU A 160 -5.52 -14.20 -19.29
N ARG A 161 -5.00 -12.97 -19.19
CA ARG A 161 -3.60 -12.73 -18.78
C ARG A 161 -3.34 -13.09 -17.33
N ILE A 162 -4.28 -12.82 -16.44
CA ILE A 162 -4.17 -13.17 -15.01
C ILE A 162 -4.22 -14.68 -14.84
N ASP A 163 -5.13 -15.37 -15.51
CA ASP A 163 -5.21 -16.83 -15.49
C ASP A 163 -3.91 -17.47 -16.00
N ALA A 164 -3.35 -16.94 -17.08
CA ALA A 164 -2.06 -17.40 -17.60
C ALA A 164 -0.93 -17.25 -16.57
N LEU A 165 -0.90 -16.13 -15.82
CA LEU A 165 0.08 -15.90 -14.76
C LEU A 165 -0.12 -16.87 -13.59
N VAL A 166 -1.35 -17.11 -13.16
CA VAL A 166 -1.66 -18.05 -12.06
C VAL A 166 -1.22 -19.46 -12.41
N HIS A 167 -1.41 -19.89 -13.66
CA HIS A 167 -0.99 -21.24 -14.12
C HIS A 167 0.52 -21.34 -14.39
N ALA A 168 1.19 -20.23 -14.74
CA ALA A 168 2.63 -20.21 -14.97
C ALA A 168 3.47 -20.27 -13.68
N VAL A 169 2.90 -19.84 -12.54
CA VAL A 169 3.58 -19.89 -11.25
C VAL A 169 3.21 -21.20 -10.54
N PRO A 170 4.15 -22.16 -10.41
CA PRO A 170 3.86 -23.36 -9.62
C PRO A 170 3.57 -22.94 -8.19
N TRP A 171 2.37 -23.22 -7.71
CA TRP A 171 1.97 -23.03 -6.32
C TRP A 171 2.92 -23.84 -5.42
N ARG A 172 3.99 -23.23 -4.97
CA ARG A 172 4.74 -23.75 -3.82
C ARG A 172 3.90 -23.39 -2.58
N GLY A 173 3.09 -24.34 -2.17
CA GLY A 173 2.26 -24.20 -0.99
C GLY A 173 3.09 -23.66 0.17
N ILE A 174 2.68 -22.51 0.68
CA ILE A 174 3.11 -22.02 1.99
C ILE A 174 2.29 -22.83 3.03
N CYS A 175 2.54 -24.13 3.11
CA CYS A 175 2.27 -24.95 4.27
C CYS A 175 3.64 -25.28 4.86
N GLY A 176 4.18 -24.36 5.64
CA GLY A 176 5.23 -24.61 6.58
C GLY A 176 4.57 -25.02 7.89
N SER A 177 4.76 -26.29 8.22
CA SER A 177 4.57 -26.86 9.56
C SER A 177 5.26 -26.04 10.65
#